data_c2e994581d3bbd1ce9ce71f8f4894be8
#
_entry.id   c2e994581d3bbd1ce9ce71f8f4894be8
#
_cell.length_a   1.000
_cell.length_b   1.000
_cell.length_c   1.000
_cell.angle_alpha   90.00
_cell.angle_beta   90.00
_cell.angle_gamma   90.00
#
_symmetry.space_group_name_H-M   'P 1'
#
loop_
_entity.id
_entity.type
_entity.pdbx_description
1 polymer ?
#
loop_
_entity_poly.entity_id
_entity_poly.type
_entity_poly.pdbx_seq_one_letter_code
_entity_poly.pdbx_strand_id
1 'polypeptide(L)'
;DLQEFAFNSYFGGRFELIKRGFIGKAWLYDINSAYPYALSKMPDILKGSWRNGLRTIHEKAILGFFKIETKYDETEYLPSFAFRRITHNNDLVCFPSGEFVTYATLEELKNVDSKNYSILDSWQYFDDNPEYPFRDFIIKFYNKRKLLK
;
A
#
# COMPACT_ATOMS: atom_id res chain seq x y z
N ASP A 1 17.84 3.62 -3.88
CA ASP A 1 17.29 4.75 -4.62
C ASP A 1 15.75 4.76 -4.56
N LEU A 2 15.08 5.76 -5.16
CA LEU A 2 13.61 5.88 -5.15
C LEU A 2 12.93 4.70 -5.85
N GLN A 3 13.46 4.26 -6.99
CA GLN A 3 12.89 3.15 -7.77
C GLN A 3 12.96 1.84 -6.99
N GLU A 4 14.06 1.61 -6.28
CA GLU A 4 14.22 0.45 -5.42
C GLU A 4 13.19 0.45 -4.27
N PHE A 5 12.97 1.59 -3.62
CA PHE A 5 11.93 1.70 -2.58
C PHE A 5 10.54 1.46 -3.13
N ALA A 6 10.20 2.04 -4.29
CA ALA A 6 8.92 1.84 -4.94
C ALA A 6 8.70 0.37 -5.32
N PHE A 7 9.69 -0.27 -5.92
CA PHE A 7 9.63 -1.68 -6.29
C PHE A 7 9.48 -2.60 -5.07
N ASN A 8 10.26 -2.38 -4.02
CA ASN A 8 10.20 -3.18 -2.81
C ASN A 8 8.90 -2.96 -1.99
N SER A 9 8.26 -1.80 -2.12
CA SER A 9 6.96 -1.51 -1.50
C SER A 9 5.78 -2.04 -2.31
N TYR A 10 6.00 -2.58 -3.51
CA TYR A 10 4.96 -3.15 -4.32
C TYR A 10 4.74 -4.62 -3.97
N PHE A 11 3.59 -4.92 -3.40
CA PHE A 11 3.12 -6.27 -3.11
C PHE A 11 1.81 -6.53 -3.84
N GLY A 12 1.59 -7.78 -4.23
CA GLY A 12 0.31 -8.21 -4.80
C GLY A 12 -0.82 -8.21 -3.77
N GLY A 13 -2.03 -8.57 -4.23
CA GLY A 13 -3.18 -8.68 -3.34
C GLY A 13 -2.96 -9.73 -2.23
N ARG A 14 -3.51 -9.45 -1.06
CA ARG A 14 -3.50 -10.38 0.06
C ARG A 14 -4.58 -11.43 -0.12
N PHE A 15 -4.20 -12.70 -0.10
CA PHE A 15 -5.11 -13.85 -0.15
C PHE A 15 -4.94 -14.67 1.11
N GLU A 16 -6.03 -14.85 1.86
CA GLU A 16 -6.03 -15.66 3.06
C GLU A 16 -7.23 -16.59 3.12
N LEU A 17 -6.98 -17.81 3.53
CA LEU A 17 -8.01 -18.81 3.79
C LEU A 17 -8.23 -18.93 5.30
N ILE A 18 -9.18 -18.17 5.82
CA ILE A 18 -9.48 -18.12 7.26
C ILE A 18 -10.25 -19.38 7.72
N LYS A 19 -11.09 -19.93 6.84
CA LYS A 19 -11.90 -21.11 7.17
C LYS A 19 -11.93 -22.09 6.01
N ARG A 20 -11.71 -23.38 6.28
CA ARG A 20 -11.78 -24.48 5.32
C ARG A 20 -13.07 -25.30 5.50
N GLY A 21 -13.53 -25.93 4.43
CA GLY A 21 -14.69 -26.82 4.42
C GLY A 21 -16.00 -26.10 4.14
N PHE A 22 -17.10 -26.75 4.46
CA PHE A 22 -18.42 -26.19 4.22
C PHE A 22 -18.71 -25.05 5.19
N ILE A 23 -18.95 -23.85 4.66
CA ILE A 23 -19.18 -22.62 5.44
C ILE A 23 -20.65 -22.20 5.51
N GLY A 24 -21.56 -22.96 4.83
CA GLY A 24 -22.98 -22.62 4.75
C GLY A 24 -23.24 -21.42 3.85
N LYS A 25 -24.16 -20.56 4.26
CA LYS A 25 -24.51 -19.33 3.53
C LYS A 25 -23.36 -18.34 3.65
N ALA A 26 -22.91 -17.80 2.53
CA ALA A 26 -21.85 -16.78 2.46
C ALA A 26 -22.30 -15.58 1.61
N TRP A 27 -21.67 -14.43 1.84
CA TRP A 27 -21.85 -13.22 1.06
C TRP A 27 -20.54 -12.88 0.37
N LEU A 28 -20.63 -12.54 -0.93
CA LEU A 28 -19.49 -12.07 -1.71
C LEU A 28 -19.56 -10.55 -1.82
N TYR A 29 -18.48 -9.88 -1.41
CA TYR A 29 -18.32 -8.43 -1.55
C TYR A 29 -17.13 -8.11 -2.45
N ASP A 30 -17.27 -7.12 -3.31
CA ASP A 30 -16.21 -6.61 -4.16
C ASP A 30 -16.21 -5.08 -4.19
N ILE A 31 -15.02 -4.50 -4.30
CA ILE A 31 -14.87 -3.05 -4.41
C ILE A 31 -14.96 -2.65 -5.88
N ASN A 32 -16.05 -1.99 -6.23
CA ASN A 32 -16.28 -1.52 -7.59
C ASN A 32 -15.20 -0.52 -8.04
N SER A 33 -14.47 -0.88 -9.11
CA SER A 33 -13.49 -0.01 -9.76
C SER A 33 -12.38 0.49 -8.84
N ALA A 34 -11.85 -0.37 -7.96
CA ALA A 34 -10.79 -0.02 -7.00
C ALA A 34 -9.57 0.63 -7.67
N TYR A 35 -9.04 0.03 -8.74
CA TYR A 35 -7.88 0.57 -9.48
C TYR A 35 -8.18 1.93 -10.13
N PRO A 36 -9.28 2.13 -10.88
CA PRO A 36 -9.66 3.45 -11.37
C PRO A 36 -9.79 4.49 -10.26
N TYR A 37 -10.39 4.13 -9.13
CA TYR A 37 -10.49 5.02 -7.99
C TYR A 37 -9.11 5.44 -7.46
N ALA A 38 -8.21 4.49 -7.22
CA ALA A 38 -6.85 4.79 -6.77
C ALA A 38 -6.10 5.68 -7.78
N LEU A 39 -6.20 5.36 -9.08
CA LEU A 39 -5.57 6.14 -10.14
C LEU A 39 -6.11 7.58 -10.22
N SER A 40 -7.40 7.79 -9.96
CA SER A 40 -7.99 9.14 -9.92
C SER A 40 -7.48 10.01 -8.76
N LYS A 41 -6.87 9.38 -7.76
CA LYS A 41 -6.28 10.02 -6.59
C LYS A 41 -4.75 10.18 -6.68
N MET A 42 -4.15 9.67 -7.74
CA MET A 42 -2.70 9.72 -7.94
C MET A 42 -2.27 11.12 -8.38
N PRO A 43 -1.43 11.82 -7.61
CA PRO A 43 -0.90 13.13 -8.00
C PRO A 43 0.11 13.00 -9.13
N ASP A 44 0.38 14.12 -9.81
CA ASP A 44 1.48 14.23 -10.77
C ASP A 44 2.82 14.25 -10.04
N ILE A 45 3.49 13.11 -10.00
CA ILE A 45 4.76 12.92 -9.28
C ILE A 45 5.97 13.63 -9.92
N LEU A 46 5.79 14.28 -11.06
CA LEU A 46 6.85 15.00 -11.78
C LEU A 46 6.93 16.49 -11.40
N LYS A 47 5.89 17.03 -10.76
CA LYS A 47 5.79 18.46 -10.44
C LYS A 47 6.34 18.85 -9.06
N GLY A 48 6.26 17.95 -8.10
CA GLY A 48 6.74 18.18 -6.75
C GLY A 48 8.18 17.72 -6.51
N SER A 49 8.51 17.46 -5.27
CA SER A 49 9.86 17.05 -4.86
C SER A 49 9.86 15.81 -4.01
N TRP A 50 10.83 14.94 -4.27
CA TRP A 50 11.11 13.77 -3.46
C TRP A 50 12.24 14.07 -2.47
N ARG A 51 12.05 13.67 -1.20
CA ARG A 51 13.06 13.78 -0.14
C ARG A 51 13.28 12.42 0.50
N ASN A 52 14.55 12.08 0.75
CA ASN A 52 14.94 10.83 1.38
C ASN A 52 15.55 11.03 2.78
N GLY A 53 15.80 9.93 3.46
CA GLY A 53 16.50 9.92 4.76
C GLY A 53 15.64 10.33 5.96
N LEU A 54 14.34 10.50 5.78
CA LEU A 54 13.43 10.85 6.88
C LEU A 54 13.01 9.57 7.61
N ARG A 55 13.18 9.56 8.94
CA ARG A 55 12.79 8.45 9.82
C ARG A 55 11.46 8.69 10.53
N THR A 56 10.68 9.63 10.04
CA THR A 56 9.32 9.93 10.50
C THR A 56 8.44 10.25 9.30
N ILE A 57 7.13 10.07 9.43
CA ILE A 57 6.18 10.54 8.44
C ILE A 57 6.06 12.05 8.60
N HIS A 58 6.37 12.76 7.53
CA HIS A 58 6.21 14.21 7.53
C HIS A 58 4.75 14.56 7.24
N GLU A 59 4.18 15.52 7.99
CA GLU A 59 2.75 15.90 7.89
C GLU A 59 2.30 16.35 6.50
N LYS A 60 3.21 17.00 5.75
CA LYS A 60 2.95 17.48 4.38
C LYS A 60 3.26 16.44 3.29
N ALA A 61 3.71 15.26 3.64
CA ALA A 61 3.96 14.22 2.64
C ALA A 61 2.64 13.70 2.07
N ILE A 62 2.49 13.71 0.76
CA ILE A 62 1.29 13.23 0.06
C ILE A 62 1.43 11.83 -0.51
N LEU A 63 2.66 11.39 -0.78
CA LEU A 63 3.03 10.01 -1.10
C LEU A 63 4.33 9.65 -0.37
N GLY A 64 4.62 8.36 -0.27
CA GLY A 64 5.90 7.91 0.27
C GLY A 64 6.07 6.41 0.23
N PHE A 65 7.35 6.02 0.22
CA PHE A 65 7.82 4.66 0.36
C PHE A 65 8.75 4.59 1.56
N PHE A 66 8.56 3.62 2.41
CA PHE A 66 9.22 3.51 3.71
C PHE A 66 9.86 2.15 3.88
N LYS A 67 11.10 2.14 4.31
CA LYS A 67 11.73 0.95 4.86
C LYS A 67 11.45 0.93 6.35
N ILE A 68 10.82 -0.11 6.83
CA ILE A 68 10.36 -0.24 8.21
C ILE A 68 10.86 -1.52 8.85
N GLU A 69 10.98 -1.49 10.15
CA GLU A 69 11.09 -2.66 11.00
C GLU A 69 9.77 -2.85 11.73
N THR A 70 9.16 -4.01 11.57
CA THR A 70 7.88 -4.34 12.22
C THR A 70 8.10 -4.73 13.68
N LYS A 71 7.05 -4.56 14.49
CA LYS A 71 7.05 -4.87 15.93
C LYS A 71 5.76 -5.55 16.35
N TYR A 72 5.27 -6.47 15.52
CA TYR A 72 4.07 -7.22 15.87
C TYR A 72 4.35 -8.23 16.98
N ASP A 73 3.42 -8.33 17.92
CA ASP A 73 3.38 -9.45 18.85
C ASP A 73 3.23 -10.76 18.07
N GLU A 74 3.87 -11.84 18.50
CA GLU A 74 3.78 -13.16 17.87
C GLU A 74 2.35 -13.71 17.82
N THR A 75 1.46 -13.19 18.66
CA THR A 75 0.05 -13.55 18.74
C THR A 75 -0.84 -12.73 17.80
N GLU A 76 -0.31 -11.73 17.10
CA GLU A 76 -1.09 -10.91 16.14
C GLU A 76 -1.66 -11.79 15.03
N TYR A 77 -2.99 -11.81 14.96
CA TYR A 77 -3.70 -12.73 14.07
C TYR A 77 -3.67 -12.32 12.60
N LEU A 78 -3.70 -11.00 12.33
CA LEU A 78 -3.75 -10.46 10.97
C LEU A 78 -2.76 -9.28 10.82
N PRO A 79 -1.44 -9.52 10.90
CA PRO A 79 -0.46 -8.45 10.72
C PRO A 79 -0.61 -7.80 9.35
N SER A 80 -0.46 -6.48 9.28
CA SER A 80 -0.79 -5.70 8.09
C SER A 80 0.34 -5.66 7.07
N PHE A 81 1.60 -5.81 7.49
CA PHE A 81 2.75 -5.66 6.60
C PHE A 81 3.14 -6.95 5.90
N ALA A 82 3.35 -6.83 4.60
CA ALA A 82 3.84 -7.93 3.78
C ALA A 82 5.34 -8.16 3.98
N PHE A 83 5.75 -9.41 3.87
CA PHE A 83 7.14 -9.84 3.81
C PHE A 83 7.37 -10.64 2.53
N ARG A 84 8.42 -10.29 1.78
CA ARG A 84 8.83 -11.04 0.58
C ARG A 84 9.95 -12.00 0.93
N ARG A 85 9.62 -13.27 0.94
CA ARG A 85 10.61 -14.34 1.08
C ARG A 85 11.12 -14.73 -0.29
N ILE A 86 12.38 -14.43 -0.54
CA ILE A 86 13.05 -14.85 -1.78
C ILE A 86 13.43 -16.32 -1.64
N THR A 87 12.96 -17.17 -2.56
CA THR A 87 13.30 -18.58 -2.66
C THR A 87 13.93 -18.86 -4.03
N HIS A 88 14.65 -19.99 -4.15
CA HIS A 88 15.31 -20.35 -5.42
C HIS A 88 14.35 -20.49 -6.62
N ASN A 89 13.08 -20.73 -6.38
CA ASN A 89 12.09 -21.03 -7.45
C ASN A 89 10.98 -20.00 -7.58
N ASN A 90 10.62 -19.30 -6.51
CA ASN A 90 9.54 -18.29 -6.51
C ASN A 90 9.70 -17.32 -5.34
N ASP A 91 9.34 -16.07 -5.58
CA ASP A 91 9.14 -15.11 -4.50
C ASP A 91 7.80 -15.36 -3.83
N LEU A 92 7.82 -15.62 -2.55
CA LEU A 92 6.62 -15.81 -1.74
C LEU A 92 6.34 -14.54 -0.94
N VAL A 93 5.13 -14.01 -1.07
CA VAL A 93 4.62 -12.92 -0.22
C VAL A 93 3.79 -13.53 0.90
N CYS A 94 4.13 -13.20 2.13
CA CYS A 94 3.41 -13.62 3.34
C CYS A 94 3.24 -12.43 4.29
N PHE A 95 2.42 -12.59 5.32
CA PHE A 95 2.12 -11.56 6.32
C PHE A 95 2.40 -12.13 7.72
N PRO A 96 3.69 -12.25 8.11
CA PRO A 96 4.05 -12.85 9.39
C PRO A 96 3.86 -11.86 10.54
N SER A 97 3.63 -12.38 11.73
CA SER A 97 3.83 -11.65 12.99
C SER A 97 5.30 -11.60 13.36
N GLY A 98 5.65 -10.80 14.38
CA GLY A 98 7.01 -10.67 14.88
C GLY A 98 7.79 -9.50 14.28
N GLU A 99 9.11 -9.54 14.45
CA GLU A 99 10.03 -8.49 14.02
C GLU A 99 10.71 -8.87 12.71
N PHE A 100 10.57 -8.02 11.71
CA PHE A 100 11.27 -8.16 10.43
C PHE A 100 11.35 -6.81 9.71
N VAL A 101 12.29 -6.70 8.78
CA VAL A 101 12.42 -5.51 7.94
C VAL A 101 11.67 -5.71 6.63
N THR A 102 10.87 -4.73 6.27
CA THR A 102 10.12 -4.71 5.00
C THR A 102 9.95 -3.29 4.48
N TYR A 103 9.18 -3.15 3.41
CA TYR A 103 8.83 -1.87 2.82
C TYR A 103 7.32 -1.67 2.85
N ALA A 104 6.90 -0.43 3.00
CA ALA A 104 5.50 -0.05 3.04
C ALA A 104 5.26 1.28 2.33
N THR A 105 4.05 1.53 1.90
CA THR A 105 3.61 2.82 1.36
C THR A 105 3.11 3.73 2.48
N LEU A 106 3.04 5.05 2.19
CA LEU A 106 2.46 6.01 3.13
C LEU A 106 1.03 5.65 3.53
N GLU A 107 0.23 5.17 2.58
CA GLU A 107 -1.17 4.81 2.83
C GLU A 107 -1.31 3.58 3.74
N GLU A 108 -0.39 2.61 3.64
CA GLU A 108 -0.36 1.49 4.58
C GLU A 108 -0.01 1.96 6.00
N LEU A 109 1.02 2.81 6.14
CA LEU A 109 1.43 3.32 7.45
C LEU A 109 0.35 4.17 8.14
N LYS A 110 -0.46 4.91 7.39
CA LYS A 110 -1.58 5.69 7.94
C LYS A 110 -2.68 4.81 8.56
N ASN A 111 -2.77 3.56 8.14
CA ASN A 111 -3.81 2.62 8.56
C ASN A 111 -3.33 1.61 9.61
N VAL A 112 -2.07 1.70 10.05
CA VAL A 112 -1.48 0.82 11.07
C VAL A 112 -1.06 1.63 12.28
N ASP A 113 -1.29 1.08 13.49
CA ASP A 113 -0.85 1.71 14.73
C ASP A 113 0.68 1.88 14.73
N SER A 114 1.16 3.07 15.01
CA SER A 114 2.58 3.43 15.00
C SER A 114 3.44 2.63 16.00
N LYS A 115 2.83 1.99 17.00
CA LYS A 115 3.53 1.07 17.90
C LYS A 115 4.04 -0.20 17.21
N ASN A 116 3.42 -0.58 16.07
CA ASN A 116 3.70 -1.82 15.37
C ASN A 116 4.85 -1.71 14.36
N TYR A 117 5.51 -0.54 14.25
CA TYR A 117 6.65 -0.38 13.35
C TYR A 117 7.59 0.74 13.80
N SER A 118 8.82 0.68 13.29
CA SER A 118 9.79 1.79 13.33
C SER A 118 10.24 2.12 11.91
N ILE A 119 10.33 3.39 11.56
CA ILE A 119 10.80 3.82 10.25
C ILE A 119 12.34 3.85 10.27
N LEU A 120 12.96 3.07 9.40
CA LEU A 120 14.41 3.02 9.23
C LEU A 120 14.91 4.05 8.22
N ASP A 121 14.16 4.21 7.12
CA ASP A 121 14.45 5.14 6.04
C ASP A 121 13.20 5.38 5.19
N SER A 122 13.17 6.46 4.39
CA SER A 122 12.03 6.74 3.51
C SER A 122 12.39 7.61 2.32
N TRP A 123 11.55 7.52 1.30
CA TRP A 123 11.36 8.53 0.27
C TRP A 123 9.96 9.10 0.38
N GLN A 124 9.83 10.41 0.58
CA GLN A 124 8.55 11.10 0.73
C GLN A 124 8.40 12.18 -0.33
N TYR A 125 7.21 12.27 -0.91
CA TYR A 125 6.87 13.21 -1.97
C TYR A 125 6.06 14.38 -1.43
N PHE A 126 6.44 15.58 -1.86
CA PHE A 126 5.88 16.86 -1.43
C PHE A 126 5.47 17.66 -2.65
N ASP A 127 4.24 18.18 -2.61
CA ASP A 127 3.71 19.15 -3.57
C ASP A 127 2.68 20.01 -2.84
N ASP A 128 2.88 21.32 -2.84
CA ASP A 128 1.98 22.26 -2.16
C ASP A 128 0.68 22.51 -2.96
N ASN A 129 0.64 22.15 -4.25
CA ASN A 129 -0.54 22.27 -5.10
C ASN A 129 -0.67 21.07 -6.06
N PRO A 130 -0.99 19.88 -5.55
CA PRO A 130 -0.96 18.65 -6.34
C PRO A 130 -2.03 18.63 -7.42
N GLU A 131 -1.62 18.37 -8.66
CA GLU A 131 -2.50 18.07 -9.77
C GLU A 131 -2.72 16.56 -9.88
N TYR A 132 -3.88 16.17 -10.44
CA TYR A 132 -4.29 14.77 -10.55
C TYR A 132 -4.61 14.45 -12.02
N PRO A 133 -3.62 14.15 -12.86
CA PRO A 133 -3.76 14.11 -14.31
C PRO A 133 -4.74 13.07 -14.82
N PHE A 134 -4.96 12.00 -14.06
CA PHE A 134 -5.87 10.92 -14.47
C PHE A 134 -7.31 11.11 -14.00
N ARG A 135 -7.59 12.07 -13.10
CA ARG A 135 -8.88 12.23 -12.43
C ARG A 135 -10.04 12.42 -13.41
N ASP A 136 -9.94 13.41 -14.30
CA ASP A 136 -11.02 13.76 -15.20
C ASP A 136 -11.29 12.66 -16.23
N PHE A 137 -10.22 12.05 -16.74
CA PHE A 137 -10.33 10.89 -17.62
C PHE A 137 -11.08 9.74 -16.94
N ILE A 138 -10.68 9.35 -15.74
CA ILE A 138 -11.29 8.26 -14.98
C ILE A 138 -12.76 8.56 -14.68
N ILE A 139 -13.08 9.76 -14.20
CA ILE A 139 -14.46 10.17 -13.87
C ILE A 139 -15.36 10.11 -15.12
N LYS A 140 -14.87 10.60 -16.26
CA LYS A 140 -15.61 10.58 -17.54
C LYS A 140 -15.97 9.14 -17.93
N PHE A 141 -15.01 8.23 -17.92
CA PHE A 141 -15.24 6.83 -18.31
C PHE A 141 -16.07 6.07 -17.28
N TYR A 142 -15.90 6.34 -15.99
CA TYR A 142 -16.71 5.75 -14.93
C TYR A 142 -18.19 6.14 -15.07
N ASN A 143 -18.47 7.43 -15.32
CA ASN A 143 -19.84 7.90 -15.53
C ASN A 143 -20.47 7.30 -16.80
N LYS A 144 -19.72 7.20 -17.90
CA LYS A 144 -20.18 6.54 -19.12
C LYS A 144 -20.53 5.06 -18.87
N ARG A 145 -19.69 4.33 -18.12
CA ARG A 145 -19.98 2.94 -17.74
C ARG A 145 -21.27 2.80 -16.92
N LYS A 146 -21.57 3.74 -16.02
CA LYS A 146 -22.82 3.73 -15.24
C LYS A 146 -24.05 3.88 -16.12
N LEU A 147 -23.97 4.64 -17.20
CA LEU A 147 -25.09 4.85 -18.13
C LEU A 147 -25.34 3.63 -19.04
N LEU A 148 -24.37 2.73 -19.16
CA LEU A 148 -24.45 1.53 -20.00
C LEU A 148 -24.85 0.26 -19.22
N LYS A 149 -25.01 0.35 -17.90
CA LYS A 149 -25.53 -0.72 -17.02
C LYS A 149 -27.02 -0.52 -16.73
#